data_373fa4057da840329ca507b39a80ac4f
#
_entry.id   373fa4057da840329ca507b39a80ac4f
#
_cell.length_a   1.000
_cell.length_b   1.000
_cell.length_c   1.000
_cell.angle_alpha   90.00
_cell.angle_beta   90.00
_cell.angle_gamma   90.00
#
_symmetry.space_group_name_H-M   'P 1'
#
loop_
_entity.id
_entity.type
_entity.pdbx_description
1 polymer ?
#
loop_
_entity_poly.entity_id
_entity_poly.type
_entity_poly.pdbx_seq_one_letter_code
_entity_poly.pdbx_strand_id
1 'polypeptide(L)'
;MKIEKGEGRTILLVSPHADDPAFFLGGTIALWAEMGWRVVCVRVTDDRWDSHGLTEAQTREKNTEQFQAAASVLGISEIVELGYNTDVLGDVSEVALREKIIRMIRTYKPYALVSFDPFSMYGEDNEDHLVVAKACNEAFWTSQFDLHHPEHFDDGLQPHGCFERWYFGRRLTEITHVVDVSSVLDKKVRAAQCHVTMMLNYANQLVMQARTAGKKAPLAEDALRSGDPSRMIDLFIRRGSQGTGARYELEAAEEFRIIRFGGLSALLED
;
A
#
# COMPACT_ATOMS: atom_id res chain seq x y z
N MET A 1 -10.90 3.68 14.97
CA MET A 1 -12.02 4.44 14.36
C MET A 1 -12.90 3.50 13.54
N LYS A 2 -14.16 3.88 13.25
CA LYS A 2 -15.01 3.21 12.26
C LYS A 2 -14.87 3.90 10.92
N ILE A 3 -14.86 3.13 9.85
CA ILE A 3 -14.88 3.65 8.48
C ILE A 3 -16.31 4.16 8.18
N GLU A 4 -16.41 5.40 7.72
CA GLU A 4 -17.67 6.01 7.32
C GLU A 4 -18.10 5.54 5.94
N LYS A 5 -19.38 5.75 5.59
CA LYS A 5 -19.91 5.44 4.26
C LYS A 5 -19.21 6.29 3.19
N GLY A 6 -18.80 5.63 2.12
CA GLY A 6 -18.07 6.26 1.02
C GLY A 6 -18.94 7.11 0.11
N GLU A 7 -20.21 6.73 -0.08
CA GLU A 7 -21.17 7.44 -0.95
C GLU A 7 -20.63 7.67 -2.37
N GLY A 8 -19.82 6.74 -2.87
CA GLY A 8 -19.16 6.83 -4.17
C GLY A 8 -17.90 7.68 -4.22
N ARG A 9 -17.45 8.24 -3.09
CA ARG A 9 -16.17 8.95 -3.01
C ARG A 9 -15.00 8.00 -3.30
N THR A 10 -13.92 8.55 -3.83
CA THR A 10 -12.73 7.78 -4.24
C THR A 10 -11.61 7.87 -3.21
N ILE A 11 -10.99 6.73 -2.93
CA ILE A 11 -9.68 6.59 -2.28
C ILE A 11 -8.66 6.33 -3.38
N LEU A 12 -7.58 7.09 -3.44
CA LEU A 12 -6.43 6.84 -4.29
C LEU A 12 -5.28 6.31 -3.44
N LEU A 13 -5.05 5.01 -3.52
CA LEU A 13 -3.93 4.33 -2.87
C LEU A 13 -2.76 4.25 -3.85
N VAL A 14 -1.61 4.80 -3.47
CA VAL A 14 -0.38 4.69 -4.25
C VAL A 14 0.57 3.75 -3.52
N SER A 15 0.84 2.62 -4.15
CA SER A 15 1.68 1.55 -3.60
C SER A 15 2.94 1.37 -4.42
N PRO A 16 4.12 1.30 -3.81
CA PRO A 16 5.35 0.92 -4.48
C PRO A 16 5.24 -0.45 -5.14
N HIS A 17 4.82 -1.48 -4.40
CA HIS A 17 4.79 -2.87 -4.82
C HIS A 17 3.37 -3.47 -4.77
N ALA A 18 3.20 -4.62 -5.38
CA ALA A 18 1.92 -5.32 -5.50
C ALA A 18 1.38 -5.85 -4.16
N ASP A 19 2.25 -6.26 -3.26
CA ASP A 19 1.87 -6.90 -2.00
C ASP A 19 1.56 -5.91 -0.87
N ASP A 20 2.13 -4.69 -0.89
CA ASP A 20 1.96 -3.68 0.15
C ASP A 20 0.50 -3.44 0.56
N PRO A 21 -0.46 -3.29 -0.38
CA PRO A 21 -1.86 -3.07 -0.02
C PRO A 21 -2.43 -4.16 0.88
N ALA A 22 -2.14 -5.42 0.56
CA ALA A 22 -2.66 -6.56 1.32
C ALA A 22 -1.99 -6.69 2.70
N PHE A 23 -0.67 -6.47 2.75
CA PHE A 23 0.12 -6.68 3.97
C PHE A 23 -0.06 -5.55 4.98
N PHE A 24 -0.04 -4.30 4.54
CA PHE A 24 -0.09 -3.14 5.46
C PHE A 24 -1.51 -2.74 5.84
N LEU A 25 -2.42 -2.63 4.87
CA LEU A 25 -3.75 -2.03 5.09
C LEU A 25 -4.92 -2.81 4.45
N GLY A 26 -4.73 -4.11 4.22
CA GLY A 26 -5.74 -4.96 3.57
C GLY A 26 -7.08 -5.02 4.29
N GLY A 27 -7.08 -4.96 5.63
CA GLY A 27 -8.31 -4.86 6.42
C GLY A 27 -9.04 -3.54 6.17
N THR A 28 -8.33 -2.42 6.20
CA THR A 28 -8.91 -1.09 5.94
C THR A 28 -9.43 -0.98 4.51
N ILE A 29 -8.71 -1.50 3.51
CA ILE A 29 -9.19 -1.54 2.11
C ILE A 29 -10.50 -2.32 2.01
N ALA A 30 -10.57 -3.50 2.65
CA ALA A 30 -11.79 -4.31 2.66
C ALA A 30 -12.97 -3.56 3.29
N LEU A 31 -12.74 -2.83 4.39
CA LEU A 31 -13.77 -1.99 5.02
C LEU A 31 -14.19 -0.82 4.13
N TRP A 32 -13.25 -0.15 3.45
CA TRP A 32 -13.61 0.91 2.49
C TRP A 32 -14.52 0.38 1.40
N ALA A 33 -14.17 -0.77 0.80
CA ALA A 33 -14.99 -1.39 -0.24
C ALA A 33 -16.40 -1.77 0.28
N GLU A 34 -16.50 -2.37 1.47
CA GLU A 34 -17.77 -2.72 2.12
C GLU A 34 -18.63 -1.50 2.46
N MET A 35 -17.99 -0.37 2.77
CA MET A 35 -18.67 0.89 3.07
C MET A 35 -18.96 1.76 1.83
N GLY A 36 -18.76 1.21 0.62
CA GLY A 36 -19.13 1.85 -0.64
C GLY A 36 -18.15 2.92 -1.13
N TRP A 37 -16.89 2.88 -0.70
CA TRP A 37 -15.82 3.67 -1.29
C TRP A 37 -15.33 3.05 -2.58
N ARG A 38 -15.02 3.86 -3.58
CA ARG A 38 -14.26 3.43 -4.76
C ARG A 38 -12.77 3.46 -4.41
N VAL A 39 -12.13 2.29 -4.35
CA VAL A 39 -10.68 2.21 -4.11
C VAL A 39 -9.96 2.02 -5.43
N VAL A 40 -9.15 3.02 -5.82
CA VAL A 40 -8.23 2.95 -6.97
C VAL A 40 -6.83 2.76 -6.43
N CYS A 41 -6.15 1.71 -6.86
CA CYS A 41 -4.77 1.41 -6.46
C CYS A 41 -3.82 1.64 -7.62
N VAL A 42 -2.84 2.52 -7.42
CA VAL A 42 -1.74 2.77 -8.34
C VAL A 42 -0.54 1.97 -7.88
N ARG A 43 -0.12 0.95 -8.65
CA ARG A 43 1.16 0.25 -8.43
C ARG A 43 2.25 0.98 -9.20
N VAL A 44 3.31 1.37 -8.51
CA VAL A 44 4.39 2.17 -9.09
C VAL A 44 5.40 1.29 -9.83
N THR A 45 5.87 0.22 -9.20
CA THR A 45 6.88 -0.69 -9.78
C THR A 45 6.26 -1.95 -10.35
N ASP A 46 7.05 -2.71 -11.12
CA ASP A 46 6.61 -3.91 -11.80
C ASP A 46 7.02 -5.22 -11.09
N ASP A 47 7.61 -5.12 -9.91
CA ASP A 47 8.03 -6.22 -9.00
C ASP A 47 8.87 -7.31 -9.70
N ARG A 48 9.67 -6.93 -10.72
CA ARG A 48 10.42 -7.88 -11.60
C ARG A 48 11.46 -8.73 -10.88
N TRP A 49 11.93 -8.29 -9.72
CA TRP A 49 12.97 -8.97 -8.94
C TRP A 49 12.44 -9.65 -7.69
N ASP A 50 11.15 -9.52 -7.43
CA ASP A 50 10.52 -10.00 -6.20
C ASP A 50 10.07 -11.46 -6.29
N SER A 51 11.05 -12.33 -6.52
CA SER A 51 10.85 -13.77 -6.54
C SER A 51 12.11 -14.55 -6.18
N HIS A 52 11.94 -15.84 -5.97
CA HIS A 52 13.03 -16.81 -5.83
C HIS A 52 12.96 -17.85 -6.93
N GLY A 53 14.04 -17.97 -7.72
CA GLY A 53 14.20 -19.01 -8.74
C GLY A 53 13.41 -18.79 -10.04
N LEU A 54 12.86 -17.60 -10.29
CA LEU A 54 12.17 -17.23 -11.52
C LEU A 54 13.00 -16.24 -12.35
N THR A 55 12.70 -16.13 -13.64
CA THR A 55 13.19 -15.04 -14.49
C THR A 55 12.40 -13.76 -14.24
N GLU A 56 12.95 -12.59 -14.62
CA GLU A 56 12.22 -11.30 -14.50
C GLU A 56 10.85 -11.33 -15.18
N ALA A 57 10.75 -11.90 -16.38
CA ALA A 57 9.49 -11.98 -17.12
C ALA A 57 8.45 -12.82 -16.36
N GLN A 58 8.85 -14.00 -15.85
CA GLN A 58 7.98 -14.85 -15.04
C GLN A 58 7.59 -14.19 -13.71
N THR A 59 8.52 -13.45 -13.11
CA THR A 59 8.27 -12.74 -11.85
C THR A 59 7.21 -11.66 -12.05
N ARG A 60 7.35 -10.80 -13.07
CA ARG A 60 6.36 -9.76 -13.37
C ARG A 60 4.97 -10.33 -13.66
N GLU A 61 4.91 -11.37 -14.52
CA GLU A 61 3.65 -12.04 -14.86
C GLU A 61 2.95 -12.55 -13.60
N LYS A 62 3.65 -13.35 -12.79
CA LYS A 62 3.07 -13.93 -11.57
C LYS A 62 2.67 -12.88 -10.54
N ASN A 63 3.54 -11.88 -10.27
CA ASN A 63 3.21 -10.83 -9.31
C ASN A 63 2.02 -9.99 -9.78
N THR A 64 1.87 -9.75 -11.09
CA THR A 64 0.70 -9.06 -11.64
C THR A 64 -0.58 -9.88 -11.48
N GLU A 65 -0.57 -11.17 -11.83
CA GLU A 65 -1.72 -12.06 -11.63
C GLU A 65 -2.12 -12.16 -10.15
N GLN A 66 -1.15 -12.31 -9.27
CA GLN A 66 -1.35 -12.43 -7.83
C GLN A 66 -1.89 -11.14 -7.22
N PHE A 67 -1.41 -9.99 -7.69
CA PHE A 67 -1.94 -8.69 -7.29
C PHE A 67 -3.40 -8.50 -7.72
N GLN A 68 -3.75 -8.87 -8.96
CA GLN A 68 -5.14 -8.82 -9.43
C GLN A 68 -6.05 -9.70 -8.57
N ALA A 69 -5.60 -10.90 -8.21
CA ALA A 69 -6.34 -11.80 -7.32
C ALA A 69 -6.52 -11.19 -5.92
N ALA A 70 -5.45 -10.63 -5.33
CA ALA A 70 -5.52 -9.96 -4.03
C ALA A 70 -6.45 -8.74 -4.06
N ALA A 71 -6.36 -7.92 -5.09
CA ALA A 71 -7.22 -6.76 -5.31
C ALA A 71 -8.70 -7.13 -5.39
N SER A 72 -9.02 -8.22 -6.09
CA SER A 72 -10.38 -8.76 -6.16
C SER A 72 -10.89 -9.19 -4.78
N VAL A 73 -10.06 -9.88 -3.99
CA VAL A 73 -10.42 -10.28 -2.61
C VAL A 73 -10.70 -9.05 -1.74
N LEU A 74 -9.89 -8.00 -1.84
CA LEU A 74 -10.03 -6.78 -1.03
C LEU A 74 -11.18 -5.88 -1.49
N GLY A 75 -11.63 -6.00 -2.74
CA GLY A 75 -12.62 -5.12 -3.34
C GLY A 75 -12.02 -3.83 -3.89
N ILE A 76 -10.75 -3.85 -4.30
CA ILE A 76 -10.13 -2.74 -5.06
C ILE A 76 -10.86 -2.64 -6.40
N SER A 77 -11.35 -1.43 -6.71
CA SER A 77 -12.21 -1.20 -7.88
C SER A 77 -11.44 -1.10 -9.19
N GLU A 78 -10.19 -0.65 -9.10
CA GLU A 78 -9.34 -0.41 -10.28
C GLU A 78 -7.86 -0.46 -9.89
N ILE A 79 -7.03 -1.02 -10.77
CA ILE A 79 -5.58 -1.02 -10.66
C ILE A 79 -5.01 -0.19 -11.81
N VAL A 80 -4.08 0.71 -11.49
CA VAL A 80 -3.29 1.49 -12.44
C VAL A 80 -1.84 1.10 -12.29
N GLU A 81 -1.17 0.78 -13.40
CA GLU A 81 0.23 0.38 -13.44
C GLU A 81 1.08 1.53 -13.99
N LEU A 82 2.08 2.00 -13.22
CA LEU A 82 3.05 2.99 -13.72
C LEU A 82 4.26 2.32 -14.40
N GLY A 83 4.57 1.07 -14.06
CA GLY A 83 5.54 0.22 -14.76
C GLY A 83 7.00 0.62 -14.56
N TYR A 84 7.35 1.30 -13.48
CA TYR A 84 8.74 1.54 -13.12
C TYR A 84 9.43 0.23 -12.72
N ASN A 85 10.75 0.18 -12.89
CA ASN A 85 11.53 -0.96 -12.42
C ASN A 85 11.60 -0.95 -10.89
N THR A 86 11.43 -2.12 -10.29
CA THR A 86 11.61 -2.33 -8.85
C THR A 86 13.05 -2.04 -8.41
N ASP A 87 13.22 -1.57 -7.17
CA ASP A 87 14.49 -1.31 -6.47
C ASP A 87 15.44 -0.31 -7.15
N VAL A 88 14.94 0.50 -8.09
CA VAL A 88 15.73 1.55 -8.76
C VAL A 88 15.02 2.90 -8.80
N LEU A 89 13.97 3.09 -8.01
CA LEU A 89 13.27 4.38 -7.95
C LEU A 89 14.16 5.51 -7.42
N GLY A 90 15.21 5.20 -6.66
CA GLY A 90 16.20 6.18 -6.23
C GLY A 90 16.89 6.91 -7.40
N ASP A 91 16.99 6.27 -8.57
CA ASP A 91 17.54 6.86 -9.80
C ASP A 91 16.46 7.57 -10.67
N VAL A 92 15.20 7.48 -10.29
CA VAL A 92 14.09 8.14 -10.98
C VAL A 92 13.96 9.57 -10.46
N SER A 93 13.74 10.52 -11.37
CA SER A 93 13.42 11.89 -10.97
C SER A 93 12.14 11.90 -10.10
N GLU A 94 12.26 12.35 -8.86
CA GLU A 94 11.10 12.55 -7.97
C GLU A 94 10.03 13.44 -8.62
N VAL A 95 10.48 14.49 -9.34
CA VAL A 95 9.57 15.41 -10.04
C VAL A 95 8.77 14.68 -11.13
N ALA A 96 9.41 13.76 -11.88
CA ALA A 96 8.73 12.98 -12.91
C ALA A 96 7.73 11.97 -12.30
N LEU A 97 8.09 11.32 -11.20
CA LEU A 97 7.17 10.44 -10.49
C LEU A 97 6.00 11.23 -9.88
N ARG A 98 6.30 12.37 -9.26
CA ARG A 98 5.30 13.29 -8.71
C ARG A 98 4.30 13.76 -9.76
N GLU A 99 4.75 14.08 -10.98
CA GLU A 99 3.86 14.42 -12.11
C GLU A 99 2.83 13.32 -12.38
N LYS A 100 3.27 12.05 -12.42
CA LYS A 100 2.36 10.92 -12.62
C LYS A 100 1.30 10.84 -11.51
N ILE A 101 1.70 11.06 -10.27
CA ILE A 101 0.79 11.03 -9.13
C ILE A 101 -0.19 12.22 -9.17
N ILE A 102 0.28 13.43 -9.53
CA ILE A 102 -0.58 14.61 -9.76
C ILE A 102 -1.62 14.30 -10.83
N ARG A 103 -1.21 13.66 -11.94
CA ARG A 103 -2.12 13.24 -13.01
C ARG A 103 -3.19 12.28 -12.48
N MET A 104 -2.82 11.31 -11.66
CA MET A 104 -3.79 10.38 -11.04
C MET A 104 -4.75 11.12 -10.10
N ILE A 105 -4.25 12.04 -9.27
CA ILE A 105 -5.12 12.86 -8.40
C ILE A 105 -6.12 13.67 -9.24
N ARG A 106 -5.69 14.32 -10.31
CA ARG A 106 -6.56 15.12 -11.18
C ARG A 106 -7.54 14.25 -11.98
N THR A 107 -7.15 13.03 -12.34
CA THR A 107 -8.01 12.07 -13.07
C THR A 107 -9.10 11.50 -12.18
N TYR A 108 -8.73 11.00 -11.01
CA TYR A 108 -9.66 10.27 -10.14
C TYR A 108 -10.38 11.14 -9.12
N LYS A 109 -9.92 12.37 -8.91
CA LYS A 109 -10.46 13.36 -7.96
C LYS A 109 -10.76 12.77 -6.59
N PRO A 110 -9.76 12.12 -5.93
CA PRO A 110 -9.98 11.38 -4.72
C PRO A 110 -10.29 12.29 -3.53
N TYR A 111 -11.12 11.79 -2.61
CA TYR A 111 -11.32 12.38 -1.29
C TYR A 111 -10.05 12.23 -0.45
N ALA A 112 -9.42 11.06 -0.49
CA ALA A 112 -8.19 10.78 0.25
C ALA A 112 -7.10 10.20 -0.65
N LEU A 113 -5.86 10.66 -0.40
CA LEU A 113 -4.63 10.07 -0.92
C LEU A 113 -4.00 9.21 0.16
N VAL A 114 -3.66 7.96 -0.18
CA VAL A 114 -3.10 6.96 0.73
C VAL A 114 -1.73 6.52 0.23
N SER A 115 -0.72 6.56 1.09
CA SER A 115 0.65 6.13 0.75
C SER A 115 1.45 5.73 1.99
N PHE A 116 2.67 5.22 1.80
CA PHE A 116 3.64 5.15 2.89
C PHE A 116 3.88 6.53 3.51
N ASP A 117 4.25 6.53 4.81
CA ASP A 117 4.53 7.77 5.54
C ASP A 117 5.93 8.31 5.20
N PRO A 118 6.05 9.51 4.58
CA PRO A 118 7.34 10.09 4.23
C PRO A 118 8.18 10.52 5.44
N PHE A 119 7.59 10.57 6.63
CA PHE A 119 8.26 11.00 7.86
C PHE A 119 8.61 9.83 8.78
N SER A 120 8.10 8.64 8.53
CA SER A 120 8.37 7.42 9.28
C SER A 120 9.52 6.61 8.69
N MET A 121 10.60 7.30 8.35
CA MET A 121 11.77 6.71 7.68
C MET A 121 12.57 5.78 8.61
N TYR A 122 12.36 5.86 9.91
CA TYR A 122 13.10 5.04 10.86
C TYR A 122 12.58 3.60 10.87
N GLY A 123 13.40 2.68 10.37
CA GLY A 123 13.05 1.27 10.24
C GLY A 123 12.37 0.90 8.92
N GLU A 124 12.30 1.83 7.97
CA GLU A 124 12.01 1.52 6.57
C GLU A 124 13.33 1.39 5.81
N ASP A 125 13.58 0.21 5.27
CA ASP A 125 14.81 -0.17 4.57
C ASP A 125 14.62 -0.32 3.05
N ASN A 126 13.38 -0.12 2.55
CA ASN A 126 13.08 -0.14 1.14
C ASN A 126 13.03 1.28 0.57
N GLU A 127 13.95 1.60 -0.34
CA GLU A 127 14.05 2.93 -0.93
C GLU A 127 12.86 3.29 -1.81
N ASP A 128 12.26 2.32 -2.51
CA ASP A 128 11.06 2.54 -3.33
C ASP A 128 9.90 3.07 -2.47
N HIS A 129 9.74 2.56 -1.23
CA HIS A 129 8.74 3.06 -0.28
C HIS A 129 8.97 4.54 0.04
N LEU A 130 10.23 4.92 0.28
CA LEU A 130 10.59 6.30 0.64
C LEU A 130 10.41 7.28 -0.52
N VAL A 131 10.81 6.87 -1.73
CA VAL A 131 10.67 7.69 -2.95
C VAL A 131 9.19 7.92 -3.27
N VAL A 132 8.38 6.86 -3.27
CA VAL A 132 6.93 6.97 -3.51
C VAL A 132 6.24 7.81 -2.44
N ALA A 133 6.59 7.60 -1.16
CA ALA A 133 6.03 8.37 -0.05
C ALA A 133 6.29 9.88 -0.20
N LYS A 134 7.52 10.27 -0.55
CA LYS A 134 7.90 11.68 -0.79
C LYS A 134 7.15 12.27 -1.98
N ALA A 135 7.12 11.56 -3.10
CA ALA A 135 6.42 12.00 -4.30
C ALA A 135 4.91 12.19 -4.05
N CYS A 136 4.27 11.28 -3.29
CA CYS A 136 2.87 11.40 -2.87
C CYS A 136 2.62 12.62 -1.98
N ASN A 137 3.50 12.86 -1.00
CA ASN A 137 3.37 14.00 -0.09
C ASN A 137 3.44 15.33 -0.84
N GLU A 138 4.33 15.48 -1.80
CA GLU A 138 4.44 16.66 -2.64
C GLU A 138 3.27 16.77 -3.64
N ALA A 139 2.86 15.65 -4.25
CA ALA A 139 1.75 15.61 -5.18
C ALA A 139 0.43 16.05 -4.52
N PHE A 140 0.18 15.67 -3.27
CA PHE A 140 -0.99 16.12 -2.50
C PHE A 140 -1.09 17.64 -2.46
N TRP A 141 0.03 18.31 -2.22
CA TRP A 141 0.09 19.77 -2.15
C TRP A 141 -0.01 20.40 -3.54
N THR A 142 0.79 19.92 -4.50
CA THR A 142 0.97 20.57 -5.80
C THR A 142 -0.17 20.31 -6.80
N SER A 143 -0.96 19.24 -6.61
CA SER A 143 -2.09 18.90 -7.51
C SER A 143 -3.19 19.97 -7.58
N GLN A 144 -3.25 20.86 -6.58
CA GLN A 144 -4.23 21.92 -6.44
C GLN A 144 -3.88 23.18 -7.22
N PHE A 145 -2.61 23.35 -7.65
CA PHE A 145 -2.14 24.57 -8.30
C PHE A 145 -2.25 24.47 -9.82
N ASP A 146 -2.76 25.51 -10.45
CA ASP A 146 -2.94 25.60 -11.90
C ASP A 146 -1.63 25.74 -12.67
N LEU A 147 -0.58 26.28 -12.05
CA LEU A 147 0.74 26.44 -12.68
C LEU A 147 1.64 25.20 -12.58
N HIS A 148 1.23 24.18 -11.78
CA HIS A 148 1.90 22.90 -11.77
C HIS A 148 1.31 21.99 -12.85
N HIS A 149 2.13 21.63 -13.85
CA HIS A 149 1.72 20.77 -14.97
C HIS A 149 0.49 21.29 -15.72
N PRO A 150 0.55 22.53 -16.30
CA PRO A 150 -0.56 23.11 -17.06
C PRO A 150 -0.92 22.28 -18.31
N GLU A 151 0.03 21.47 -18.83
CA GLU A 151 -0.20 20.52 -19.92
C GLU A 151 -1.29 19.48 -19.61
N HIS A 152 -1.59 19.22 -18.34
CA HIS A 152 -2.71 18.36 -17.97
C HIS A 152 -4.08 18.93 -18.39
N PHE A 153 -4.18 20.24 -18.52
CA PHE A 153 -5.43 20.90 -18.89
C PHE A 153 -5.76 20.71 -20.37
N ASP A 154 -4.75 20.51 -21.22
CA ASP A 154 -4.94 20.14 -22.63
C ASP A 154 -5.61 18.77 -22.77
N ASP A 155 -5.42 17.89 -21.77
CA ASP A 155 -6.07 16.58 -21.66
C ASP A 155 -7.45 16.68 -20.94
N GLY A 156 -7.94 17.87 -20.64
CA GLY A 156 -9.23 18.13 -19.98
C GLY A 156 -9.23 17.92 -18.47
N LEU A 157 -8.06 17.65 -17.85
CA LEU A 157 -7.95 17.54 -16.40
C LEU A 157 -8.07 18.92 -15.74
N GLN A 158 -8.39 18.95 -14.46
CA GLN A 158 -8.48 20.17 -13.67
C GLN A 158 -7.73 19.99 -12.35
N PRO A 159 -7.26 21.08 -11.71
CA PRO A 159 -6.70 21.03 -10.35
C PRO A 159 -7.66 20.32 -9.39
N HIS A 160 -7.11 19.55 -8.48
CA HIS A 160 -7.89 18.85 -7.46
C HIS A 160 -7.14 18.78 -6.14
N GLY A 161 -7.83 19.07 -5.04
CA GLY A 161 -7.34 18.93 -3.67
C GLY A 161 -7.98 17.72 -2.98
N CYS A 162 -7.17 16.79 -2.51
CA CYS A 162 -7.66 15.74 -1.62
C CYS A 162 -7.93 16.35 -0.24
N PHE A 163 -8.97 15.87 0.45
CA PHE A 163 -9.29 16.34 1.79
C PHE A 163 -8.43 15.68 2.87
N GLU A 164 -8.09 14.39 2.70
CA GLU A 164 -7.30 13.63 3.66
C GLU A 164 -6.04 13.03 3.01
N ARG A 165 -4.97 12.96 3.80
CA ARG A 165 -3.80 12.12 3.56
C ARG A 165 -3.78 11.03 4.60
N TRP A 166 -3.73 9.78 4.15
CA TRP A 166 -3.60 8.62 4.99
C TRP A 166 -2.23 8.00 4.80
N TYR A 167 -1.46 7.92 5.86
CA TYR A 167 -0.13 7.34 5.84
C TYR A 167 -0.08 6.05 6.65
N PHE A 168 0.52 5.04 6.06
CA PHE A 168 0.84 3.77 6.68
C PHE A 168 2.34 3.48 6.58
N GLY A 169 2.85 2.43 7.27
CA GLY A 169 4.26 2.05 7.21
C GLY A 169 4.60 0.95 8.20
N ARG A 170 5.85 0.48 8.15
CA ARG A 170 6.36 -0.55 9.08
C ARG A 170 6.35 -0.08 10.52
N ARG A 171 6.68 1.18 10.74
CA ARG A 171 6.67 1.82 12.06
C ARG A 171 6.38 3.30 11.91
N LEU A 172 5.15 3.69 12.23
CA LEU A 172 4.77 5.09 12.22
C LEU A 172 5.41 5.83 13.40
N THR A 173 5.94 7.04 13.14
CA THR A 173 6.46 7.95 14.17
C THR A 173 5.34 8.62 14.96
N GLU A 174 4.18 8.78 14.32
CA GLU A 174 2.97 9.33 14.90
C GLU A 174 1.77 8.51 14.46
N ILE A 175 0.95 8.08 15.40
CA ILE A 175 -0.29 7.35 15.14
C ILE A 175 -1.43 8.26 15.57
N THR A 176 -2.25 8.69 14.61
CA THR A 176 -3.41 9.54 14.89
C THR A 176 -4.71 8.75 14.90
N HIS A 177 -4.76 7.64 14.15
CA HIS A 177 -5.97 6.83 13.99
C HIS A 177 -5.64 5.34 13.99
N VAL A 178 -6.57 4.57 14.55
CA VAL A 178 -6.53 3.11 14.59
C VAL A 178 -7.84 2.59 14.01
N VAL A 179 -7.76 1.73 13.01
CA VAL A 179 -8.92 1.09 12.37
C VAL A 179 -9.06 -0.31 12.94
N ASP A 180 -10.23 -0.63 13.49
CA ASP A 180 -10.60 -1.99 13.89
C ASP A 180 -10.89 -2.81 12.64
N VAL A 181 -10.06 -3.82 12.38
CA VAL A 181 -10.17 -4.71 11.21
C VAL A 181 -10.56 -6.14 11.61
N SER A 182 -11.03 -6.34 12.83
CA SER A 182 -11.37 -7.65 13.39
C SER A 182 -12.36 -8.40 12.50
N SER A 183 -13.41 -7.73 12.03
CA SER A 183 -14.46 -8.32 11.19
C SER A 183 -14.01 -8.74 9.79
N VAL A 184 -12.88 -8.20 9.31
CA VAL A 184 -12.34 -8.44 7.96
C VAL A 184 -10.95 -9.08 7.98
N LEU A 185 -10.46 -9.51 9.14
CA LEU A 185 -9.12 -10.10 9.27
C LEU A 185 -8.93 -11.30 8.36
N ASP A 186 -9.91 -12.20 8.25
CA ASP A 186 -9.83 -13.33 7.35
C ASP A 186 -9.78 -12.92 5.87
N LYS A 187 -10.41 -11.81 5.51
CA LYS A 187 -10.36 -11.26 4.16
C LYS A 187 -8.96 -10.71 3.85
N LYS A 188 -8.35 -9.98 4.81
CA LYS A 188 -6.94 -9.54 4.73
C LYS A 188 -5.99 -10.73 4.56
N VAL A 189 -6.14 -11.78 5.36
CA VAL A 189 -5.31 -13.00 5.27
C VAL A 189 -5.43 -13.62 3.89
N ARG A 190 -6.65 -13.84 3.37
CA ARG A 190 -6.85 -14.40 2.02
C ARG A 190 -6.23 -13.54 0.92
N ALA A 191 -6.31 -12.22 1.03
CA ALA A 191 -5.68 -11.34 0.05
C ALA A 191 -4.14 -11.46 0.09
N ALA A 192 -3.55 -11.47 1.29
CA ALA A 192 -2.12 -11.66 1.45
C ALA A 192 -1.67 -13.04 0.92
N GLN A 193 -2.46 -14.09 1.09
CA GLN A 193 -2.19 -15.44 0.57
C GLN A 193 -2.18 -15.52 -0.97
N CYS A 194 -2.71 -14.53 -1.67
CA CYS A 194 -2.58 -14.47 -3.13
C CYS A 194 -1.12 -14.22 -3.57
N HIS A 195 -0.30 -13.55 -2.76
CA HIS A 195 1.09 -13.17 -3.07
C HIS A 195 2.10 -14.30 -2.83
N VAL A 196 1.89 -15.45 -3.49
CA VAL A 196 2.70 -16.67 -3.32
C VAL A 196 4.16 -16.42 -3.71
N THR A 197 4.40 -15.78 -4.87
CA THR A 197 5.73 -15.57 -5.45
C THR A 197 6.60 -14.72 -4.52
N MET A 198 6.09 -13.58 -4.07
CA MET A 198 6.76 -12.69 -3.13
C MET A 198 7.02 -13.40 -1.80
N MET A 199 6.04 -14.12 -1.26
CA MET A 199 6.19 -14.79 0.02
C MET A 199 7.16 -15.97 0.01
N LEU A 200 7.32 -16.64 -1.12
CA LEU A 200 8.41 -17.63 -1.29
C LEU A 200 9.78 -16.94 -1.33
N ASN A 201 9.87 -15.73 -1.90
CA ASN A 201 11.08 -14.92 -1.82
C ASN A 201 11.41 -14.55 -0.36
N TYR A 202 10.44 -14.06 0.41
CA TYR A 202 10.62 -13.79 1.84
C TYR A 202 10.97 -15.05 2.65
N ALA A 203 10.36 -16.19 2.33
CA ALA A 203 10.72 -17.46 2.96
C ALA A 203 12.20 -17.83 2.72
N ASN A 204 12.69 -17.64 1.49
CA ASN A 204 14.10 -17.86 1.15
C ASN A 204 15.03 -16.90 1.91
N GLN A 205 14.69 -15.61 1.99
CA GLN A 205 15.46 -14.63 2.76
C GLN A 205 15.50 -15.00 4.25
N LEU A 206 14.38 -15.40 4.84
CA LEU A 206 14.31 -15.83 6.24
C LEU A 206 15.16 -17.06 6.51
N VAL A 207 15.20 -18.04 5.61
CA VAL A 207 16.05 -19.22 5.71
C VAL A 207 17.54 -18.82 5.65
N MET A 208 17.92 -17.91 4.75
CA MET A 208 19.30 -17.40 4.68
C MET A 208 19.71 -16.71 5.98
N GLN A 209 18.87 -15.80 6.50
CA GLN A 209 19.13 -15.10 7.75
C GLN A 209 19.21 -16.05 8.95
N ALA A 210 18.32 -17.04 9.02
CA ALA A 210 18.32 -18.05 10.07
C ALA A 210 19.63 -18.85 10.05
N ARG A 211 20.10 -19.29 8.87
CA ARG A 211 21.38 -19.99 8.70
C ARG A 211 22.56 -19.15 9.18
N THR A 212 22.60 -17.88 8.79
CA THR A 212 23.66 -16.94 9.23
C THR A 212 23.67 -16.79 10.75
N ALA A 213 22.50 -16.80 11.39
CA ALA A 213 22.34 -16.70 12.84
C ALA A 213 22.51 -18.04 13.58
N GLY A 214 22.81 -19.15 12.89
CA GLY A 214 22.85 -20.49 13.48
C GLY A 214 21.51 -21.00 13.98
N LYS A 215 20.39 -20.50 13.39
CA LYS A 215 19.00 -20.82 13.75
C LYS A 215 18.31 -21.61 12.63
N LYS A 216 17.09 -22.06 12.90
CA LYS A 216 16.21 -22.74 11.94
C LYS A 216 14.96 -21.90 11.69
N ALA A 217 14.40 -22.01 10.48
CA ALA A 217 13.17 -21.36 10.07
C ALA A 217 12.18 -22.40 9.50
N PRO A 218 11.64 -23.32 10.31
CA PRO A 218 10.93 -24.50 9.83
C PRO A 218 9.71 -24.18 8.97
N LEU A 219 8.96 -23.12 9.27
CA LEU A 219 7.82 -22.70 8.45
C LEU A 219 8.25 -22.18 7.06
N ALA A 220 9.34 -21.44 6.99
CA ALA A 220 9.89 -20.96 5.74
C ALA A 220 10.52 -22.09 4.91
N GLU A 221 11.23 -23.02 5.56
CA GLU A 221 11.77 -24.22 4.93
C GLU A 221 10.66 -25.11 4.36
N ASP A 222 9.52 -25.21 5.07
CA ASP A 222 8.34 -25.97 4.62
C ASP A 222 7.66 -25.28 3.43
N ALA A 223 7.48 -23.95 3.49
CA ALA A 223 6.94 -23.17 2.38
C ALA A 223 7.76 -23.31 1.09
N LEU A 224 9.08 -23.23 1.20
CA LEU A 224 9.99 -23.43 0.05
C LEU A 224 9.92 -24.85 -0.53
N ARG A 225 9.81 -25.86 0.33
CA ARG A 225 9.73 -27.27 -0.11
C ARG A 225 8.40 -27.60 -0.76
N SER A 226 7.30 -27.09 -0.23
CA SER A 226 5.94 -27.34 -0.73
C SER A 226 5.54 -26.43 -1.89
N GLY A 227 6.19 -25.25 -2.02
CA GLY A 227 5.75 -24.18 -2.90
C GLY A 227 4.51 -23.43 -2.39
N ASP A 228 4.09 -23.67 -1.14
CA ASP A 228 2.91 -23.08 -0.53
C ASP A 228 3.26 -22.30 0.76
N PRO A 229 3.29 -20.96 0.74
CA PRO A 229 3.56 -20.13 1.90
C PRO A 229 2.32 -19.80 2.74
N SER A 230 1.14 -20.33 2.43
CA SER A 230 -0.14 -19.89 3.02
C SER A 230 -0.16 -19.91 4.55
N ARG A 231 0.44 -20.96 5.15
CA ARG A 231 0.52 -21.07 6.62
C ARG A 231 1.45 -20.02 7.24
N MET A 232 2.55 -19.70 6.55
CA MET A 232 3.48 -18.66 6.99
C MET A 232 2.81 -17.28 6.92
N ILE A 233 2.08 -17.01 5.85
CA ILE A 233 1.33 -15.77 5.64
C ILE A 233 0.25 -15.62 6.71
N ASP A 234 -0.59 -16.65 6.92
CA ASP A 234 -1.65 -16.61 7.94
C ASP A 234 -1.09 -16.23 9.31
N LEU A 235 -0.03 -16.91 9.73
CA LEU A 235 0.61 -16.64 11.02
C LEU A 235 1.18 -15.21 11.10
N PHE A 236 1.84 -14.73 10.04
CA PHE A 236 2.44 -13.42 9.99
C PHE A 236 1.38 -12.31 10.06
N ILE A 237 0.36 -12.38 9.20
CA ILE A 237 -0.70 -11.37 9.12
C ILE A 237 -1.53 -11.32 10.42
N ARG A 238 -1.94 -12.49 10.95
CA ARG A 238 -2.72 -12.52 12.19
C ARG A 238 -1.91 -11.97 13.37
N ARG A 239 -0.68 -12.41 13.55
CA ARG A 239 0.17 -11.91 14.64
C ARG A 239 0.41 -10.40 14.56
N GLY A 240 0.65 -9.87 13.36
CA GLY A 240 0.82 -8.43 13.15
C GLY A 240 -0.44 -7.67 13.52
N SER A 241 -1.58 -8.02 12.91
CA SER A 241 -2.85 -7.31 13.12
C SER A 241 -3.38 -7.46 14.56
N GLN A 242 -3.28 -8.67 15.14
CA GLN A 242 -3.68 -8.92 16.54
C GLN A 242 -2.73 -8.25 17.55
N GLY A 243 -1.42 -8.24 17.27
CA GLY A 243 -0.44 -7.54 18.09
C GLY A 243 -0.67 -6.02 18.09
N THR A 244 -1.10 -5.47 16.95
CA THR A 244 -1.54 -4.07 16.87
C THR A 244 -2.84 -3.88 17.64
N GLY A 245 -3.86 -4.73 17.42
CA GLY A 245 -5.15 -4.65 18.10
C GLY A 245 -5.03 -4.68 19.63
N ALA A 246 -4.17 -5.56 20.14
CA ALA A 246 -3.97 -5.72 21.59
C ALA A 246 -3.52 -4.41 22.31
N ARG A 247 -2.85 -3.50 21.58
CA ARG A 247 -2.45 -2.19 22.13
C ARG A 247 -3.64 -1.25 22.35
N TYR A 248 -4.78 -1.54 21.72
CA TYR A 248 -5.97 -0.70 21.70
C TYR A 248 -7.24 -1.45 22.17
N GLU A 249 -7.07 -2.58 22.85
CA GLU A 249 -8.17 -3.43 23.32
C GLU A 249 -9.09 -3.92 22.20
N LEU A 250 -8.51 -4.15 21.00
CA LEU A 250 -9.18 -4.69 19.82
C LEU A 250 -8.63 -6.08 19.50
N GLU A 251 -9.43 -6.92 18.80
CA GLU A 251 -8.97 -8.23 18.35
C GLU A 251 -7.91 -8.09 17.25
N ALA A 252 -8.12 -7.19 16.28
CA ALA A 252 -7.16 -6.88 15.23
C ALA A 252 -7.29 -5.41 14.78
N ALA A 253 -6.18 -4.76 14.48
CA ALA A 253 -6.17 -3.36 14.08
C ALA A 253 -5.09 -3.04 13.06
N GLU A 254 -5.28 -1.91 12.36
CA GLU A 254 -4.31 -1.24 11.51
C GLU A 254 -4.15 0.22 11.96
N GLU A 255 -2.92 0.72 11.90
CA GLU A 255 -2.54 2.05 12.39
C GLU A 255 -2.27 2.99 11.23
N PHE A 256 -2.69 4.26 11.39
CA PHE A 256 -2.52 5.30 10.41
C PHE A 256 -2.13 6.63 11.05
N ARG A 257 -1.39 7.42 10.29
CA ARG A 257 -1.28 8.85 10.49
C ARG A 257 -2.14 9.55 9.45
N ILE A 258 -3.23 10.16 9.88
CA ILE A 258 -4.16 10.88 9.01
C ILE A 258 -3.99 12.37 9.22
N ILE A 259 -3.81 13.11 8.12
CA ILE A 259 -3.73 14.56 8.13
C ILE A 259 -4.85 15.09 7.24
N ARG A 260 -5.73 15.91 7.82
CA ARG A 260 -6.72 16.66 7.09
C ARG A 260 -6.14 17.96 6.56
N PHE A 261 -6.81 18.52 5.57
CA PHE A 261 -6.37 19.75 4.93
C PHE A 261 -6.17 20.87 5.94
N GLY A 262 -4.93 21.12 6.31
CA GLY A 262 -4.31 22.25 7.00
C GLY A 262 -5.12 23.09 8.00
N GLY A 263 -4.52 24.20 8.47
CA GLY A 263 -5.13 25.12 9.43
C GLY A 263 -6.35 25.88 8.91
N LEU A 264 -6.59 25.85 7.59
CA LEU A 264 -7.78 26.47 6.97
C LEU A 264 -9.04 25.59 7.05
N SER A 265 -8.91 24.34 7.49
CA SER A 265 -10.08 23.45 7.67
C SER A 265 -11.11 24.01 8.67
N ALA A 266 -10.67 24.85 9.60
CA ALA A 266 -11.55 25.54 10.53
C ALA A 266 -12.48 26.59 9.87
N LEU A 267 -12.26 26.91 8.60
CA LEU A 267 -13.08 27.82 7.80
C LEU A 267 -14.13 27.08 6.92
N LEU A 268 -14.12 25.74 6.97
CA LEU A 268 -15.12 24.95 6.25
C LEU A 268 -16.43 24.95 7.05
N GLU A 269 -17.53 25.18 6.37
CA GLU A 269 -18.89 25.06 6.89
C GLU A 269 -19.53 23.78 6.31
N ASP A 270 -20.48 23.17 7.04
CA ASP A 270 -21.22 21.96 6.64
C ASP A 270 -22.18 22.23 5.46
#